data_85eb9282c0048b16036753c1dd5c0ace
#
_entry.id   85eb9282c0048b16036753c1dd5c0ace
#
_cell.length_a   1.000
_cell.length_b   1.000
_cell.length_c   1.000
_cell.angle_alpha   90.00
_cell.angle_beta   90.00
_cell.angle_gamma   90.00
#
_symmetry.space_group_name_H-M   'P 1'
#
loop_
_entity.id
_entity.type
_entity.pdbx_description
1 polymer ?
#
loop_
_entity_poly.entity_id
_entity_poly.type
_entity_poly.pdbx_seq_one_letter_code
_entity_poly.pdbx_strand_id
1 'polypeptide(L)'
;MKKKILFFLNIIFSIQLLSQNISFNIGSPVTEIELTGINKEKIKLSDLRGKLVLIDFWASWCKPCRRENPNKVLAYKYYNNKEFVNGNGFEIFSISLDKNSKAWNEAIKKDNLLWKNHVSDLKGWESEAAKTYNIKSIPSNILIDKN
;
A
#
# COMPACT_ATOMS: atom_id res chain seq x y z
N MET A 1 69.35 -7.26 -13.64
CA MET A 1 68.23 -7.68 -12.76
C MET A 1 67.09 -6.71 -13.00
N LYS A 2 66.01 -7.12 -13.72
CA LYS A 2 64.89 -6.28 -14.08
C LYS A 2 63.77 -6.52 -13.06
N LYS A 3 63.41 -5.53 -12.20
CA LYS A 3 62.30 -5.58 -11.30
C LYS A 3 61.01 -5.36 -12.10
N LYS A 4 60.12 -6.36 -12.14
CA LYS A 4 58.79 -6.26 -12.67
C LYS A 4 57.88 -5.61 -11.59
N ILE A 5 57.38 -4.40 -11.88
CA ILE A 5 56.39 -3.73 -11.06
C ILE A 5 55.03 -4.27 -11.50
N LEU A 6 54.36 -5.00 -10.61
CA LEU A 6 52.99 -5.45 -10.81
C LEU A 6 52.05 -4.29 -10.44
N PHE A 7 51.38 -3.72 -11.43
CA PHE A 7 50.28 -2.79 -11.21
C PHE A 7 49.01 -3.58 -10.86
N PHE A 8 48.61 -3.56 -9.60
CA PHE A 8 47.29 -4.00 -9.20
C PHE A 8 46.26 -2.90 -9.53
N LEU A 9 45.52 -3.12 -10.60
CA LEU A 9 44.40 -2.28 -10.96
C LEU A 9 43.21 -2.67 -10.06
N ASN A 10 42.99 -1.94 -8.97
CA ASN A 10 41.80 -2.04 -8.15
C ASN A 10 40.63 -1.43 -8.92
N ILE A 11 39.87 -2.27 -9.58
CA ILE A 11 38.55 -1.89 -10.13
C ILE A 11 37.60 -1.83 -8.95
N ILE A 12 37.42 -0.63 -8.40
CA ILE A 12 36.34 -0.34 -7.45
C ILE A 12 35.04 -0.28 -8.27
N PHE A 13 34.32 -1.38 -8.28
CA PHE A 13 32.96 -1.44 -8.83
C PHE A 13 32.06 -0.71 -7.85
N SER A 14 31.87 0.59 -8.04
CA SER A 14 30.89 1.37 -7.31
C SER A 14 29.50 0.92 -7.72
N ILE A 15 28.89 0.04 -6.90
CA ILE A 15 27.47 -0.26 -7.01
C ILE A 15 26.74 1.00 -6.53
N GLN A 16 26.36 1.86 -7.47
CA GLN A 16 25.39 2.91 -7.20
C GLN A 16 24.04 2.24 -7.00
N LEU A 17 23.66 2.05 -5.75
CA LEU A 17 22.27 1.81 -5.36
C LEU A 17 21.48 3.06 -5.76
N LEU A 18 20.90 3.03 -6.95
CA LEU A 18 19.89 3.99 -7.36
C LEU A 18 18.69 3.80 -6.41
N SER A 19 18.66 4.57 -5.34
CA SER A 19 17.45 4.79 -4.57
C SER A 19 16.46 5.46 -5.52
N GLN A 20 15.62 4.66 -6.16
CA GLN A 20 14.50 5.17 -6.94
C GLN A 20 13.51 5.76 -5.94
N ASN A 21 13.56 7.06 -5.76
CA ASN A 21 12.47 7.80 -5.14
C ASN A 21 11.26 7.64 -6.06
N ILE A 22 10.39 6.69 -5.74
CA ILE A 22 9.13 6.50 -6.43
C ILE A 22 8.30 7.75 -6.11
N SER A 23 8.32 8.71 -7.02
CA SER A 23 7.39 9.83 -7.02
C SER A 23 6.12 9.35 -7.73
N PHE A 24 5.03 9.20 -6.98
CA PHE A 24 3.75 8.88 -7.58
C PHE A 24 3.22 10.12 -8.31
N ASN A 25 3.44 10.16 -9.62
CA ASN A 25 2.82 11.15 -10.49
C ASN A 25 1.47 10.59 -10.99
N ILE A 26 0.51 11.49 -11.23
CA ILE A 26 -0.77 11.11 -11.85
C ILE A 26 -0.47 10.41 -13.18
N GLY A 27 -1.05 9.21 -13.39
CA GLY A 27 -0.84 8.37 -14.56
C GLY A 27 0.38 7.43 -14.47
N SER A 28 1.10 7.41 -13.35
CA SER A 28 2.17 6.41 -13.15
C SER A 28 1.58 5.04 -12.81
N PRO A 29 2.18 3.93 -13.32
CA PRO A 29 1.81 2.60 -12.90
C PRO A 29 2.01 2.41 -11.39
N VAL A 30 1.06 1.71 -10.74
CA VAL A 30 1.18 1.39 -9.33
C VAL A 30 2.01 0.12 -9.13
N THR A 31 2.78 0.09 -8.05
CA THR A 31 3.52 -1.10 -7.65
C THR A 31 2.58 -2.12 -7.02
N GLU A 32 2.74 -3.41 -7.36
CA GLU A 32 1.95 -4.49 -6.75
C GLU A 32 2.10 -4.52 -5.23
N ILE A 33 1.00 -4.81 -4.57
CA ILE A 33 0.94 -5.04 -3.13
C ILE A 33 0.31 -6.41 -2.91
N GLU A 34 1.05 -7.31 -2.26
CA GLU A 34 0.55 -8.59 -1.77
C GLU A 34 0.79 -8.66 -0.28
N LEU A 35 -0.26 -8.66 0.50
CA LEU A 35 -0.20 -8.73 1.96
C LEU A 35 -1.19 -9.75 2.51
N THR A 36 -1.07 -10.01 3.81
CA THR A 36 -1.93 -10.97 4.50
C THR A 36 -3.22 -10.29 4.95
N GLY A 37 -4.35 -10.88 4.62
CA GLY A 37 -5.68 -10.47 5.04
C GLY A 37 -6.03 -10.91 6.46
N ILE A 38 -7.24 -10.55 6.90
CA ILE A 38 -7.75 -10.82 8.26
C ILE A 38 -7.82 -12.32 8.55
N ASN A 39 -8.20 -13.12 7.55
CA ASN A 39 -8.35 -14.57 7.66
C ASN A 39 -7.05 -15.32 7.28
N LYS A 40 -5.92 -14.62 7.24
CA LYS A 40 -4.60 -15.15 6.88
C LYS A 40 -4.42 -15.53 5.40
N GLU A 41 -5.36 -15.21 4.53
CA GLU A 41 -5.24 -15.32 3.08
C GLU A 41 -4.28 -14.28 2.51
N LYS A 42 -3.72 -14.55 1.35
CA LYS A 42 -2.97 -13.55 0.59
C LYS A 42 -3.93 -12.77 -0.30
N ILE A 43 -3.87 -11.46 -0.24
CA ILE A 43 -4.68 -10.54 -1.05
C ILE A 43 -3.74 -9.66 -1.85
N LYS A 44 -3.99 -9.57 -3.16
CA LYS A 44 -3.20 -8.78 -4.10
C LYS A 44 -3.98 -7.57 -4.57
N LEU A 45 -3.30 -6.46 -4.73
CA LEU A 45 -3.90 -5.27 -5.33
C LEU A 45 -4.37 -5.55 -6.77
N SER A 46 -3.59 -6.35 -7.51
CA SER A 46 -3.92 -6.78 -8.88
C SER A 46 -5.20 -7.61 -9.01
N ASP A 47 -5.71 -8.21 -7.92
CA ASP A 47 -7.00 -8.92 -7.92
C ASP A 47 -8.19 -7.96 -8.14
N LEU A 48 -7.96 -6.66 -7.99
CA LEU A 48 -8.96 -5.60 -8.14
C LEU A 48 -8.89 -4.89 -9.51
N ARG A 49 -8.10 -5.39 -10.44
CA ARG A 49 -8.01 -4.83 -11.80
C ARG A 49 -9.40 -4.72 -12.44
N GLY A 50 -9.58 -3.67 -13.23
CA GLY A 50 -10.86 -3.34 -13.85
C GLY A 50 -11.76 -2.46 -13.01
N LYS A 51 -11.43 -2.23 -11.73
CA LYS A 51 -12.17 -1.37 -10.81
C LYS A 51 -11.47 -0.04 -10.57
N LEU A 52 -12.24 0.91 -10.08
CA LEU A 52 -11.68 2.10 -9.43
C LEU A 52 -11.33 1.71 -7.98
N VAL A 53 -10.08 1.84 -7.56
CA VAL A 53 -9.62 1.37 -6.25
C VAL A 53 -9.03 2.51 -5.42
N LEU A 54 -9.52 2.65 -4.19
CA LEU A 54 -8.91 3.52 -3.18
C LEU A 54 -7.93 2.70 -2.35
N ILE A 55 -6.64 2.92 -2.52
CA ILE A 55 -5.61 2.41 -1.62
C ILE A 55 -5.61 3.31 -0.40
N ASP A 56 -5.87 2.75 0.78
CA ASP A 56 -6.05 3.49 2.04
C ASP A 56 -5.05 3.01 3.09
N PHE A 57 -4.10 3.87 3.44
CA PHE A 57 -3.15 3.63 4.54
C PHE A 57 -3.71 4.22 5.84
N TRP A 58 -3.91 3.36 6.83
CA TRP A 58 -4.53 3.71 8.10
C TRP A 58 -4.02 2.87 9.26
N ALA A 59 -4.55 3.05 10.46
CA ALA A 59 -4.32 2.15 11.59
C ALA A 59 -5.45 2.29 12.64
N SER A 60 -5.63 1.27 13.48
CA SER A 60 -6.61 1.27 14.56
C SER A 60 -6.38 2.38 15.59
N TRP A 61 -5.12 2.73 15.83
CA TRP A 61 -4.69 3.80 16.75
C TRP A 61 -4.73 5.20 16.11
N CYS A 62 -4.92 5.31 14.81
CA CYS A 62 -4.95 6.58 14.08
C CYS A 62 -6.32 7.26 14.25
N LYS A 63 -6.43 8.17 15.21
CA LYS A 63 -7.69 8.90 15.47
C LYS A 63 -8.23 9.66 14.25
N PRO A 64 -7.43 10.42 13.46
CA PRO A 64 -7.96 11.06 12.25
C PRO A 64 -8.44 10.05 11.20
N CYS A 65 -7.74 8.90 10.99
CA CYS A 65 -8.19 7.84 10.09
C CYS A 65 -9.57 7.32 10.51
N ARG A 66 -9.75 7.07 11.80
CA ARG A 66 -11.00 6.57 12.39
C ARG A 66 -12.17 7.55 12.20
N ARG A 67 -11.91 8.86 12.22
CA ARG A 67 -12.93 9.89 11.96
C ARG A 67 -13.36 9.93 10.50
N GLU A 68 -12.49 9.54 9.57
CA GLU A 68 -12.81 9.48 8.14
C GLU A 68 -13.51 8.18 7.72
N ASN A 69 -13.39 7.12 8.49
CA ASN A 69 -13.94 5.81 8.15
C ASN A 69 -15.46 5.83 7.84
N PRO A 70 -16.33 6.58 8.56
CA PRO A 70 -17.73 6.67 8.17
C PRO A 70 -17.95 7.20 6.75
N ASN A 71 -17.16 8.17 6.29
CA ASN A 71 -17.25 8.68 4.92
C ASN A 71 -16.79 7.63 3.89
N LYS A 72 -15.75 6.85 4.20
CA LYS A 72 -15.32 5.72 3.36
C LYS A 72 -16.42 4.65 3.25
N VAL A 73 -17.10 4.34 4.36
CA VAL A 73 -18.24 3.41 4.38
C VAL A 73 -19.38 3.92 3.51
N LEU A 74 -19.72 5.20 3.59
CA LEU A 74 -20.75 5.81 2.73
C LEU A 74 -20.34 5.76 1.26
N ALA A 75 -19.10 6.13 0.94
CA ALA A 75 -18.59 6.07 -0.41
C ALA A 75 -18.60 4.64 -0.96
N TYR A 76 -18.16 3.67 -0.17
CA TYR A 76 -18.18 2.25 -0.56
C TYR A 76 -19.62 1.77 -0.86
N LYS A 77 -20.58 2.03 0.05
CA LYS A 77 -21.99 1.67 -0.14
C LYS A 77 -22.60 2.27 -1.41
N TYR A 78 -22.21 3.49 -1.75
CA TYR A 78 -22.79 4.18 -2.90
C TYR A 78 -22.12 3.78 -4.22
N TYR A 79 -20.79 3.57 -4.22
CA TYR A 79 -20.02 3.44 -5.44
C TYR A 79 -19.59 2.01 -5.80
N ASN A 80 -19.65 1.04 -4.88
CA ASN A 80 -19.08 -0.31 -5.09
C ASN A 80 -19.60 -1.02 -6.36
N ASN A 81 -20.85 -0.78 -6.75
CA ASN A 81 -21.50 -1.38 -7.92
C ASN A 81 -21.77 -0.37 -9.04
N LYS A 82 -21.18 0.82 -9.01
CA LYS A 82 -21.35 1.81 -10.06
C LYS A 82 -20.34 1.59 -11.18
N GLU A 83 -20.79 1.88 -12.40
CA GLU A 83 -19.90 1.93 -13.56
C GLU A 83 -19.25 3.32 -13.66
N PHE A 84 -17.97 3.34 -13.98
CA PHE A 84 -17.18 4.53 -14.20
C PHE A 84 -16.49 4.45 -15.56
N VAL A 85 -16.14 5.59 -16.13
CA VAL A 85 -15.32 5.64 -17.34
C VAL A 85 -13.99 4.88 -17.12
N ASN A 86 -13.45 4.96 -15.90
CA ASN A 86 -12.15 4.43 -15.52
C ASN A 86 -12.23 3.17 -14.66
N GLY A 87 -13.37 2.45 -14.63
CA GLY A 87 -13.48 1.18 -13.89
C GLY A 87 -14.92 0.71 -13.70
N ASN A 88 -15.10 -0.60 -13.55
CA ASN A 88 -16.38 -1.23 -13.24
C ASN A 88 -16.47 -1.56 -11.76
N GLY A 89 -17.15 -0.71 -11.00
CA GLY A 89 -17.23 -0.79 -9.56
C GLY A 89 -16.10 -0.03 -8.86
N PHE A 90 -16.31 0.17 -7.57
CA PHE A 90 -15.37 0.83 -6.68
C PHE A 90 -14.98 -0.12 -5.56
N GLU A 91 -13.70 -0.21 -5.24
CA GLU A 91 -13.19 -0.99 -4.12
C GLU A 91 -12.26 -0.16 -3.24
N ILE A 92 -12.11 -0.61 -2.00
CA ILE A 92 -11.13 -0.06 -1.08
C ILE A 92 -10.14 -1.18 -0.73
N PHE A 93 -8.85 -0.88 -0.88
CA PHE A 93 -7.74 -1.72 -0.48
C PHE A 93 -7.07 -1.09 0.73
N SER A 94 -7.47 -1.52 1.94
CA SER A 94 -7.04 -0.90 3.19
C SER A 94 -5.81 -1.58 3.77
N ILE A 95 -4.70 -0.85 3.86
CA ILE A 95 -3.42 -1.30 4.38
C ILE A 95 -3.26 -0.75 5.79
N SER A 96 -3.27 -1.64 6.77
CA SER A 96 -3.12 -1.25 8.17
C SER A 96 -1.66 -1.21 8.60
N LEU A 97 -1.27 -0.11 9.24
CA LEU A 97 0.01 0.06 9.93
C LEU A 97 -0.07 -0.33 11.42
N ASP A 98 -0.93 -1.28 11.74
CA ASP A 98 -0.99 -1.86 13.07
C ASP A 98 0.16 -2.85 13.30
N LYS A 99 0.55 -3.02 14.57
CA LYS A 99 1.44 -4.11 15.02
C LYS A 99 0.67 -5.18 15.80
N ASN A 100 -0.62 -4.92 16.07
CA ASN A 100 -1.48 -5.81 16.84
C ASN A 100 -2.71 -6.19 16.02
N SER A 101 -2.80 -7.44 15.60
CA SER A 101 -3.88 -7.95 14.77
C SER A 101 -5.24 -7.89 15.46
N LYS A 102 -5.30 -8.06 16.79
CA LYS A 102 -6.56 -7.98 17.55
C LYS A 102 -7.12 -6.56 17.52
N ALA A 103 -6.29 -5.55 17.83
CA ALA A 103 -6.70 -4.14 17.79
C ALA A 103 -7.16 -3.73 16.39
N TRP A 104 -6.44 -4.16 15.35
CA TRP A 104 -6.81 -3.95 13.96
C TRP A 104 -8.18 -4.56 13.63
N ASN A 105 -8.40 -5.84 13.93
CA ASN A 105 -9.68 -6.52 13.70
C ASN A 105 -10.84 -5.88 14.46
N GLU A 106 -10.63 -5.49 15.72
CA GLU A 106 -11.63 -4.80 16.53
C GLU A 106 -12.00 -3.43 15.91
N ALA A 107 -11.01 -2.72 15.38
CA ALA A 107 -11.24 -1.43 14.73
C ALA A 107 -12.07 -1.57 13.44
N ILE A 108 -11.78 -2.56 12.60
CA ILE A 108 -12.57 -2.87 11.39
C ILE A 108 -14.03 -3.11 11.76
N LYS A 109 -14.28 -3.95 12.76
CA LYS A 109 -15.65 -4.25 13.24
C LYS A 109 -16.34 -3.01 13.81
N LYS A 110 -15.66 -2.28 14.69
CA LYS A 110 -16.19 -1.11 15.37
C LYS A 110 -16.56 0.01 14.40
N ASP A 111 -15.76 0.23 13.36
CA ASP A 111 -15.98 1.26 12.35
C ASP A 111 -16.87 0.77 11.20
N ASN A 112 -17.31 -0.52 11.26
CA ASN A 112 -18.17 -1.14 10.26
C ASN A 112 -17.60 -1.02 8.84
N LEU A 113 -16.32 -1.34 8.67
CA LEU A 113 -15.63 -1.29 7.37
C LEU A 113 -16.06 -2.50 6.53
N LEU A 114 -16.87 -2.26 5.49
CA LEU A 114 -17.67 -3.29 4.80
C LEU A 114 -16.92 -4.05 3.71
N TRP A 115 -15.84 -3.49 3.18
CA TRP A 115 -15.06 -4.13 2.12
C TRP A 115 -14.21 -5.29 2.64
N LYS A 116 -13.72 -6.14 1.73
CA LYS A 116 -13.00 -7.36 2.11
C LYS A 116 -11.48 -7.21 2.10
N ASN A 117 -10.98 -6.21 1.38
CA ASN A 117 -9.56 -6.07 1.11
C ASN A 117 -8.83 -5.32 2.25
N HIS A 118 -8.90 -5.89 3.44
CA HIS A 118 -8.15 -5.43 4.61
C HIS A 118 -6.88 -6.23 4.74
N VAL A 119 -5.73 -5.58 4.65
CA VAL A 119 -4.42 -6.24 4.68
C VAL A 119 -3.45 -5.57 5.65
N SER A 120 -2.51 -6.35 6.18
CA SER A 120 -1.43 -5.85 7.02
C SER A 120 -0.26 -6.85 7.07
N ASP A 121 0.97 -6.35 7.18
CA ASP A 121 2.14 -7.14 7.54
C ASP A 121 2.46 -7.07 9.05
N LEU A 122 1.66 -6.31 9.81
CA LEU A 122 1.79 -6.07 11.25
C LEU A 122 3.15 -5.46 11.65
N LYS A 123 3.79 -4.75 10.72
CA LYS A 123 5.10 -4.12 10.95
C LYS A 123 5.01 -2.62 11.31
N GLY A 124 3.82 -2.04 11.35
CA GLY A 124 3.63 -0.62 11.63
C GLY A 124 4.29 0.24 10.55
N TRP A 125 5.06 1.24 10.94
CA TRP A 125 5.80 2.10 10.02
C TRP A 125 6.92 1.40 9.24
N GLU A 126 7.32 0.18 9.68
CA GLU A 126 8.27 -0.67 8.96
C GLU A 126 7.61 -1.51 7.84
N SER A 127 6.31 -1.29 7.58
CA SER A 127 5.58 -1.95 6.50
C SER A 127 6.26 -1.71 5.15
N GLU A 128 6.49 -2.80 4.41
CA GLU A 128 7.08 -2.72 3.07
C GLU A 128 6.18 -1.95 2.10
N ALA A 129 4.85 -2.10 2.22
CA ALA A 129 3.91 -1.32 1.41
C ALA A 129 4.03 0.18 1.72
N ALA A 130 4.12 0.57 3.01
CA ALA A 130 4.29 1.97 3.37
C ALA A 130 5.61 2.56 2.85
N LYS A 131 6.70 1.78 2.88
CA LYS A 131 8.00 2.18 2.32
C LYS A 131 7.93 2.32 0.80
N THR A 132 7.40 1.31 0.11
CA THR A 132 7.24 1.30 -1.35
C THR A 132 6.45 2.51 -1.84
N TYR A 133 5.37 2.85 -1.14
CA TYR A 133 4.52 3.98 -1.49
C TYR A 133 4.95 5.30 -0.85
N ASN A 134 6.12 5.33 -0.21
CA ASN A 134 6.70 6.51 0.45
C ASN A 134 5.73 7.20 1.42
N ILE A 135 4.93 6.41 2.15
CA ILE A 135 3.94 6.91 3.11
C ILE A 135 4.65 7.44 4.36
N LYS A 136 4.52 8.72 4.64
CA LYS A 136 5.17 9.41 5.77
C LYS A 136 4.19 9.77 6.89
N SER A 137 2.89 9.75 6.60
CA SER A 137 1.83 10.04 7.57
C SER A 137 0.55 9.29 7.19
N ILE A 138 -0.35 9.11 8.14
CA ILE A 138 -1.69 8.57 7.93
C ILE A 138 -2.74 9.48 8.58
N PRO A 139 -3.96 9.59 7.99
CA PRO A 139 -4.43 8.89 6.80
C PRO A 139 -3.71 9.32 5.52
N SER A 140 -3.48 8.37 4.62
CA SER A 140 -2.94 8.63 3.28
C SER A 140 -3.68 7.76 2.27
N ASN A 141 -4.16 8.37 1.17
CA ASN A 141 -5.01 7.71 0.21
C ASN A 141 -4.49 7.93 -1.21
N ILE A 142 -4.58 6.88 -2.03
CA ILE A 142 -4.24 6.91 -3.45
C ILE A 142 -5.40 6.30 -4.22
N LEU A 143 -5.96 7.03 -5.18
CA LEU A 143 -7.00 6.52 -6.05
C LEU A 143 -6.35 6.04 -7.36
N ILE A 144 -6.63 4.80 -7.73
CA ILE A 144 -6.15 4.19 -8.96
C ILE A 144 -7.32 3.76 -9.84
N ASP A 145 -7.10 3.79 -11.15
CA ASP A 145 -8.07 3.36 -12.13
C ASP A 145 -7.91 1.88 -12.51
N LYS A 146 -8.64 1.44 -13.53
CA LYS A 146 -8.73 0.04 -13.97
C LYS A 146 -7.47 -0.54 -14.62
N ASN A 147 -6.46 0.28 -14.95
CA ASN A 147 -5.29 -0.12 -15.75
C ASN A 147 -4.11 -0.63 -14.92
#